data_f2b5e4f17866ee07fe40badc0dec1da8
#
_entry.id   f2b5e4f17866ee07fe40badc0dec1da8
#
_cell.length_a   1.000
_cell.length_b   1.000
_cell.length_c   1.000
_cell.angle_alpha   90.00
_cell.angle_beta   90.00
_cell.angle_gamma   90.00
#
_symmetry.space_group_name_H-M   'P 1'
#
loop_
_entity.id
_entity.type
_entity.pdbx_description
1 polymer ?
#
loop_
_entity_poly.entity_id
_entity_poly.type
_entity_poly.pdbx_seq_one_letter_code
_entity_poly.pdbx_strand_id
1 'polypeptide(L)'
;MLVHRVRTFVRKLGACQVLIVRARAEANLKQTRYFVTSVLEADTETILSFLAIRWGIETFFDDLKELLGSDHYQLMSATGILRFWTLACCGYVFLEEQRAQRGATGCSIGTIRRQLDKEHQSRLLEWLRHGFQDGSSPQEMMERLAA
;
A
#
# COMPACT_ATOMS: atom_id res chain seq x y z
N MET A 1 1.95 -5.59 -24.20
CA MET A 1 2.71 -4.36 -23.93
C MET A 1 3.72 -4.18 -25.05
N LEU A 2 3.79 -2.98 -25.63
CA LEU A 2 4.83 -2.61 -26.61
C LEU A 2 5.82 -1.70 -25.90
N VAL A 3 7.12 -2.00 -26.03
CA VAL A 3 8.20 -1.21 -25.46
C VAL A 3 9.14 -0.80 -26.57
N HIS A 4 9.36 0.49 -26.70
CA HIS A 4 10.38 1.06 -27.57
C HIS A 4 11.50 1.63 -26.72
N ARG A 5 12.75 1.37 -27.11
CA ARG A 5 13.93 1.85 -26.45
C ARG A 5 14.72 2.77 -27.39
N VAL A 6 15.02 3.96 -26.91
CA VAL A 6 15.78 4.95 -27.66
C VAL A 6 16.97 5.43 -26.83
N ARG A 7 18.19 5.35 -27.36
CA ARG A 7 19.35 5.99 -26.76
C ARG A 7 19.40 7.45 -27.22
N THR A 8 19.51 8.36 -26.27
CA THR A 8 19.51 9.81 -26.57
C THR A 8 20.35 10.57 -25.56
N PHE A 9 20.55 11.84 -25.81
CA PHE A 9 21.25 12.74 -24.90
C PHE A 9 20.26 13.76 -24.34
N VAL A 10 20.16 13.82 -23.01
CA VAL A 10 19.35 14.82 -22.32
C VAL A 10 20.26 15.83 -21.64
N ARG A 11 20.07 17.12 -21.94
CA ARG A 11 20.96 18.23 -21.55
C ARG A 11 21.39 18.23 -20.07
N LYS A 12 20.52 17.80 -19.16
CA LYS A 12 20.82 17.75 -17.72
C LYS A 12 21.25 16.38 -17.21
N LEU A 13 21.05 15.31 -17.98
CA LEU A 13 21.28 13.92 -17.57
C LEU A 13 22.42 13.25 -18.34
N GLY A 14 22.88 13.87 -19.43
CA GLY A 14 23.90 13.28 -20.31
C GLY A 14 23.33 12.20 -21.24
N ALA A 15 24.15 11.22 -21.58
CA ALA A 15 23.69 10.06 -22.35
C ALA A 15 22.72 9.22 -21.51
N CYS A 16 21.57 8.90 -22.07
CA CYS A 16 20.55 8.11 -21.40
C CYS A 16 19.76 7.23 -22.38
N GLN A 17 19.05 6.26 -21.82
CA GLN A 17 18.03 5.50 -22.53
C GLN A 17 16.65 6.00 -22.15
N VAL A 18 15.77 6.14 -23.14
CA VAL A 18 14.36 6.43 -22.95
C VAL A 18 13.57 5.19 -23.34
N LEU A 19 12.79 4.66 -22.42
CA LEU A 19 11.81 3.61 -22.69
C LEU A 19 10.44 4.25 -22.88
N ILE A 20 9.82 3.94 -24.00
CA ILE A 20 8.46 4.31 -24.32
C ILE A 20 7.60 3.06 -24.15
N VAL A 21 6.79 3.02 -23.09
CA VAL A 21 5.96 1.88 -22.77
C VAL A 21 4.52 2.20 -23.15
N ARG A 22 3.94 1.35 -24.00
CA ARG A 22 2.56 1.49 -24.48
C ARG A 22 1.76 0.23 -24.20
N ALA A 23 0.58 0.38 -23.63
CA ALA A 23 -0.37 -0.73 -23.51
C ALA A 23 -0.88 -1.14 -24.89
N ARG A 24 -0.90 -2.46 -25.18
CA ARG A 24 -1.27 -2.99 -26.52
C ARG A 24 -2.77 -2.93 -26.78
N ALA A 25 -3.60 -2.84 -25.73
CA ALA A 25 -5.04 -3.09 -25.82
C ALA A 25 -5.88 -1.88 -26.25
N GLU A 26 -5.32 -0.67 -26.30
CA GLU A 26 -6.14 0.51 -26.59
C GLU A 26 -5.46 1.44 -27.60
N ALA A 27 -6.23 1.84 -28.60
CA ALA A 27 -5.83 2.86 -29.59
C ALA A 27 -5.63 4.25 -28.95
N ASN A 28 -5.73 4.37 -27.63
CA ASN A 28 -5.70 5.62 -26.92
C ASN A 28 -4.25 6.00 -26.57
N LEU A 29 -3.69 6.97 -27.27
CA LEU A 29 -2.35 7.55 -27.06
C LEU A 29 -2.12 8.10 -25.63
N LYS A 30 -3.19 8.28 -24.84
CA LYS A 30 -3.13 8.80 -23.46
C LYS A 30 -2.46 7.84 -22.46
N GLN A 31 -2.25 6.57 -22.81
CA GLN A 31 -1.62 5.57 -21.94
C GLN A 31 -0.15 5.29 -22.29
N THR A 32 0.50 6.13 -23.05
CA THR A 32 1.94 6.03 -23.30
C THR A 32 2.71 6.62 -22.12
N ARG A 33 3.59 5.82 -21.51
CA ARG A 33 4.47 6.27 -20.43
C ARG A 33 5.90 6.33 -20.93
N TYR A 34 6.63 7.33 -20.44
CA TYR A 34 8.03 7.57 -20.78
C TYR A 34 8.87 7.40 -19.51
N PHE A 35 9.91 6.59 -19.61
CA PHE A 35 10.87 6.39 -18.54
C PHE A 35 12.27 6.69 -19.05
N VAL A 36 13.07 7.36 -18.23
CA VAL A 36 14.43 7.73 -18.56
C VAL A 36 15.38 7.08 -17.57
N THR A 37 16.46 6.47 -18.07
CA THR A 37 17.51 5.90 -17.25
C THR A 37 18.88 6.31 -17.77
N SER A 38 19.82 6.57 -16.86
CA SER A 38 21.25 6.77 -17.19
C SER A 38 22.02 5.46 -17.38
N VAL A 39 21.42 4.32 -17.06
CA VAL A 39 22.04 2.99 -17.22
C VAL A 39 21.91 2.56 -18.66
N LEU A 40 22.96 2.78 -19.46
CA LEU A 40 22.95 2.56 -20.91
C LEU A 40 22.99 1.09 -21.32
N GLU A 41 23.56 0.24 -20.48
CA GLU A 41 23.77 -1.19 -20.80
C GLU A 41 22.67 -2.10 -20.24
N ALA A 42 21.76 -1.56 -19.41
CA ALA A 42 20.64 -2.35 -18.90
C ALA A 42 19.69 -2.75 -20.05
N ASP A 43 19.26 -4.00 -20.02
CA ASP A 43 18.21 -4.47 -20.93
C ASP A 43 16.83 -3.97 -20.52
N THR A 44 15.85 -4.18 -21.38
CA THR A 44 14.48 -3.71 -21.16
C THR A 44 13.83 -4.36 -19.93
N GLU A 45 14.09 -5.65 -19.70
CA GLU A 45 13.50 -6.42 -18.60
C GLU A 45 14.04 -5.93 -17.26
N THR A 46 15.35 -5.73 -17.15
CA THR A 46 15.98 -5.13 -15.97
C THR A 46 15.41 -3.75 -15.66
N ILE A 47 15.26 -2.87 -16.65
CA ILE A 47 14.70 -1.54 -16.43
C ILE A 47 13.23 -1.62 -15.97
N LEU A 48 12.43 -2.50 -16.57
CA LEU A 48 11.05 -2.69 -16.17
C LEU A 48 10.91 -3.26 -14.74
N SER A 49 11.83 -4.16 -14.34
CA SER A 49 11.85 -4.69 -12.97
C SER A 49 12.15 -3.59 -11.93
N PHE A 50 13.10 -2.71 -12.19
CA PHE A 50 13.37 -1.56 -11.33
C PHE A 50 12.19 -0.58 -11.26
N LEU A 51 11.50 -0.37 -12.38
CA LEU A 51 10.28 0.45 -12.40
C LEU A 51 9.16 -0.17 -11.59
N ALA A 52 9.01 -1.49 -11.61
CA ALA A 52 8.02 -2.20 -10.79
C ALA A 52 8.33 -2.05 -9.29
N ILE A 53 9.60 -2.18 -8.89
CA ILE A 53 10.03 -1.95 -7.49
C ILE A 53 9.75 -0.50 -7.08
N ARG A 54 10.11 0.48 -7.91
CA ARG A 54 9.84 1.89 -7.63
C ARG A 54 8.36 2.18 -7.46
N TRP A 55 7.51 1.60 -8.31
CA TRP A 55 6.07 1.71 -8.19
C TRP A 55 5.55 1.12 -6.87
N GLY A 56 6.13 0.02 -6.42
CA GLY A 56 5.84 -0.57 -5.11
C GLY A 56 6.10 0.38 -3.95
N ILE A 57 7.18 1.17 -4.02
CA ILE A 57 7.50 2.19 -3.01
C ILE A 57 6.44 3.31 -3.01
N GLU A 58 6.04 3.80 -4.17
CA GLU A 58 4.98 4.81 -4.28
C GLU A 58 3.66 4.31 -3.70
N THR A 59 3.24 3.10 -4.07
CA THR A 59 2.04 2.45 -3.54
C THR A 59 2.11 2.27 -2.02
N PHE A 60 3.27 1.87 -1.49
CA PHE A 60 3.49 1.76 -0.04
C PHE A 60 3.24 3.08 0.68
N PHE A 61 3.80 4.19 0.20
CA PHE A 61 3.58 5.49 0.82
C PHE A 61 2.13 5.99 0.67
N ASP A 62 1.48 5.73 -0.46
CA ASP A 62 0.08 6.05 -0.66
C ASP A 62 -0.80 5.25 0.31
N ASP A 63 -0.58 3.96 0.45
CA ASP A 63 -1.29 3.10 1.41
C ASP A 63 -1.04 3.53 2.87
N LEU A 64 0.19 3.89 3.23
CA LEU A 64 0.50 4.42 4.57
C LEU A 64 -0.32 5.68 4.89
N LYS A 65 -0.46 6.59 3.93
CA LYS A 65 -1.24 7.82 4.12
C LYS A 65 -2.73 7.54 4.15
N GLU A 66 -3.24 6.90 3.12
CA GLU A 66 -4.67 6.70 2.91
C GLU A 66 -5.30 5.71 3.90
N LEU A 67 -4.57 4.64 4.24
CA LEU A 67 -5.12 3.57 5.08
C LEU A 67 -4.70 3.69 6.54
N LEU A 68 -3.48 4.14 6.82
CA LEU A 68 -2.92 4.15 8.17
C LEU A 68 -2.74 5.57 8.71
N GLY A 69 -3.10 6.60 7.93
CA GLY A 69 -3.09 7.99 8.38
C GLY A 69 -1.70 8.50 8.75
N SER A 70 -0.66 8.04 8.05
CA SER A 70 0.73 8.36 8.40
C SER A 70 1.08 9.84 8.33
N ASP A 71 0.24 10.66 7.73
CA ASP A 71 0.37 12.12 7.63
C ASP A 71 -0.60 12.89 8.55
N HIS A 72 -1.47 12.18 9.29
CA HIS A 72 -2.47 12.80 10.16
C HIS A 72 -2.02 13.00 11.61
N TYR A 73 -0.74 12.77 11.92
CA TYR A 73 -0.25 12.94 13.28
C TYR A 73 -0.03 14.41 13.64
N GLN A 74 -0.31 14.75 14.91
CA GLN A 74 -0.08 16.07 15.50
C GLN A 74 0.98 16.01 16.60
N LEU A 75 2.03 15.24 16.38
CA LEU A 75 3.08 15.01 17.37
C LEU A 75 4.20 16.04 17.19
N MET A 76 4.62 16.68 18.30
CA MET A 76 5.67 17.70 18.32
C MET A 76 7.05 17.15 18.65
N SER A 77 7.16 15.93 19.19
CA SER A 77 8.44 15.34 19.57
C SER A 77 8.98 14.39 18.51
N ALA A 78 10.27 14.47 18.22
CA ALA A 78 10.93 13.55 17.27
C ALA A 78 10.74 12.07 17.65
N THR A 79 10.83 11.76 18.95
CA THR A 79 10.57 10.40 19.45
C THR A 79 9.14 9.95 19.22
N GLY A 80 8.16 10.83 19.43
CA GLY A 80 6.75 10.55 19.17
C GLY A 80 6.50 10.27 17.68
N ILE A 81 7.05 11.10 16.80
CA ILE A 81 6.97 10.93 15.35
C ILE A 81 7.57 9.58 14.93
N LEU A 82 8.77 9.25 15.42
CA LEU A 82 9.43 7.98 15.09
C LEU A 82 8.60 6.78 15.54
N ARG A 83 8.06 6.79 16.76
CA ARG A 83 7.20 5.72 17.27
C ARG A 83 5.92 5.57 16.45
N PHE A 84 5.29 6.68 16.09
CA PHE A 84 4.10 6.67 15.24
C PHE A 84 4.38 6.03 13.87
N TRP A 85 5.46 6.44 13.20
CA TRP A 85 5.88 5.86 11.93
C TRP A 85 6.21 4.38 12.06
N THR A 86 6.87 3.97 13.15
CA THR A 86 7.13 2.55 13.42
C THR A 86 5.82 1.75 13.51
N LEU A 87 4.85 2.26 14.25
CA LEU A 87 3.53 1.61 14.36
C LEU A 87 2.78 1.55 13.01
N ALA A 88 2.84 2.62 12.22
CA ALA A 88 2.25 2.62 10.88
C ALA A 88 2.90 1.58 9.97
N CYS A 89 4.23 1.47 9.98
CA CYS A 89 4.94 0.42 9.24
C CYS A 89 4.60 -1.00 9.73
N CYS A 90 4.49 -1.21 11.04
CA CYS A 90 4.05 -2.49 11.60
C CYS A 90 2.62 -2.83 11.15
N GLY A 91 1.72 -1.85 11.15
CA GLY A 91 0.36 -2.01 10.65
C GLY A 91 0.32 -2.39 9.16
N TYR A 92 1.17 -1.78 8.35
CA TYR A 92 1.31 -2.13 6.94
C TYR A 92 1.78 -3.59 6.76
N VAL A 93 2.85 -3.98 7.45
CA VAL A 93 3.39 -5.36 7.40
C VAL A 93 2.34 -6.37 7.85
N PHE A 94 1.60 -6.06 8.90
CA PHE A 94 0.48 -6.92 9.36
C PHE A 94 -0.59 -7.10 8.27
N LEU A 95 -0.99 -6.02 7.59
CA LEU A 95 -1.99 -6.10 6.51
C LEU A 95 -1.46 -6.91 5.31
N GLU A 96 -0.18 -6.78 4.97
CA GLU A 96 0.46 -7.59 3.92
C GLU A 96 0.52 -9.05 4.30
N GLU A 97 0.84 -9.37 5.55
CA GLU A 97 0.84 -10.74 6.07
C GLU A 97 -0.58 -11.33 5.99
N GLN A 98 -1.60 -10.59 6.42
CA GLN A 98 -2.99 -11.02 6.31
C GLN A 98 -3.41 -11.26 4.85
N ARG A 99 -2.95 -10.42 3.93
CA ARG A 99 -3.18 -10.59 2.49
C ARG A 99 -2.56 -11.89 1.97
N ALA A 100 -1.31 -12.16 2.36
CA ALA A 100 -0.58 -13.37 1.98
C ALA A 100 -1.23 -14.63 2.54
N GLN A 101 -1.57 -14.66 3.83
CA GLN A 101 -2.20 -15.78 4.50
C GLN A 101 -3.57 -16.16 3.89
N ARG A 102 -4.32 -15.18 3.40
CA ARG A 102 -5.61 -15.38 2.75
C ARG A 102 -5.51 -15.75 1.27
N GLY A 103 -4.30 -15.85 0.72
CA GLY A 103 -4.08 -16.07 -0.72
C GLY A 103 -4.64 -14.96 -1.61
N ALA A 104 -4.86 -13.77 -1.05
CA ALA A 104 -5.53 -12.65 -1.70
C ALA A 104 -4.54 -11.76 -2.49
N THR A 105 -3.61 -12.35 -3.24
CA THR A 105 -2.56 -11.63 -3.98
C THR A 105 -3.08 -10.64 -5.02
N GLY A 106 -4.33 -10.83 -5.48
CA GLY A 106 -5.00 -9.89 -6.40
C GLY A 106 -5.77 -8.76 -5.71
N CYS A 107 -5.86 -8.75 -4.37
CA CYS A 107 -6.60 -7.75 -3.61
C CYS A 107 -5.68 -6.62 -3.13
N SER A 108 -6.22 -5.39 -3.05
CA SER A 108 -5.51 -4.28 -2.40
C SER A 108 -5.49 -4.44 -0.88
N ILE A 109 -4.49 -3.84 -0.22
CA ILE A 109 -4.40 -3.77 1.26
C ILE A 109 -5.66 -3.12 1.86
N GLY A 110 -6.20 -2.09 1.20
CA GLY A 110 -7.45 -1.47 1.63
C GLY A 110 -8.64 -2.42 1.64
N THR A 111 -8.66 -3.43 0.76
CA THR A 111 -9.68 -4.49 0.78
C THR A 111 -9.50 -5.39 2.00
N ILE A 112 -8.26 -5.79 2.30
CA ILE A 112 -7.94 -6.61 3.47
C ILE A 112 -8.32 -5.87 4.77
N ARG A 113 -7.96 -4.59 4.88
CA ARG A 113 -8.37 -3.75 6.02
C ARG A 113 -9.88 -3.77 6.23
N ARG A 114 -10.67 -3.51 5.18
CA ARG A 114 -12.14 -3.54 5.28
C ARG A 114 -12.71 -4.91 5.67
N GLN A 115 -12.06 -6.00 5.23
CA GLN A 115 -12.45 -7.34 5.65
C GLN A 115 -12.18 -7.57 7.15
N LEU A 116 -11.00 -7.18 7.63
CA LEU A 116 -10.64 -7.26 9.04
C LEU A 116 -11.57 -6.42 9.92
N ASP A 117 -11.91 -5.21 9.48
CA ASP A 117 -12.88 -4.34 10.18
C ASP A 117 -14.24 -5.03 10.31
N LYS A 118 -14.76 -5.64 9.25
CA LYS A 118 -16.02 -6.40 9.29
C LYS A 118 -15.96 -7.61 10.20
N GLU A 119 -14.86 -8.37 10.15
CA GLU A 119 -14.63 -9.52 11.01
C GLU A 119 -14.57 -9.11 12.50
N HIS A 120 -13.91 -7.97 12.77
CA HIS A 120 -13.85 -7.41 14.11
C HIS A 120 -15.24 -6.98 14.61
N GLN A 121 -16.00 -6.27 13.77
CA GLN A 121 -17.37 -5.87 14.10
C GLN A 121 -18.28 -7.08 14.36
N SER A 122 -18.17 -8.11 13.51
CA SER A 122 -18.96 -9.34 13.71
C SER A 122 -18.63 -10.04 15.03
N ARG A 123 -17.33 -10.18 15.34
CA ARG A 123 -16.88 -10.75 16.62
C ARG A 123 -17.36 -9.92 17.82
N LEU A 124 -17.31 -8.60 17.71
CA LEU A 124 -17.80 -7.72 18.76
C LEU A 124 -19.30 -7.89 18.98
N LEU A 125 -20.09 -7.96 17.92
CA LEU A 125 -21.54 -8.19 18.01
C LEU A 125 -21.85 -9.57 18.62
N GLU A 126 -21.12 -10.61 18.25
CA GLU A 126 -21.28 -11.93 18.85
C GLU A 126 -20.93 -11.93 20.34
N TRP A 127 -19.84 -11.26 20.71
CA TRP A 127 -19.44 -11.11 22.10
C TRP A 127 -20.49 -10.38 22.93
N LEU A 128 -21.05 -9.28 22.40
CA LEU A 128 -22.16 -8.54 23.03
C LEU A 128 -23.39 -9.43 23.18
N ARG A 129 -23.77 -10.15 22.13
CA ARG A 129 -24.92 -11.06 22.17
C ARG A 129 -24.76 -12.11 23.26
N HIS A 130 -23.61 -12.74 23.36
CA HIS A 130 -23.33 -13.73 24.40
C HIS A 130 -23.37 -13.11 25.80
N GLY A 131 -22.74 -11.96 26.00
CA GLY A 131 -22.76 -11.25 27.27
C GLY A 131 -24.20 -10.93 27.76
N PHE A 132 -25.07 -10.48 26.87
CA PHE A 132 -26.48 -10.22 27.22
C PHE A 132 -27.27 -11.50 27.46
N GLN A 133 -27.01 -12.58 26.73
CA GLN A 133 -27.63 -13.90 26.97
C GLN A 133 -27.21 -14.47 28.32
N ASP A 134 -26.00 -14.21 28.78
CA ASP A 134 -25.46 -14.62 30.08
C ASP A 134 -25.93 -13.68 31.24
N GLY A 135 -26.77 -12.69 30.94
CA GLY A 135 -27.35 -11.78 31.93
C GLY A 135 -26.46 -10.61 32.31
N SER A 136 -25.38 -10.33 31.59
CA SER A 136 -24.57 -9.13 31.81
C SER A 136 -25.34 -7.86 31.44
N SER A 137 -25.24 -6.84 32.28
CA SER A 137 -25.82 -5.54 31.99
C SER A 137 -25.05 -4.77 30.93
N PRO A 138 -25.67 -3.82 30.20
CA PRO A 138 -24.96 -2.96 29.26
C PRO A 138 -23.76 -2.23 29.88
N GLN A 139 -23.88 -1.85 31.14
CA GLN A 139 -22.84 -1.15 31.89
C GLN A 139 -21.63 -2.04 32.14
N GLU A 140 -21.83 -3.27 32.60
CA GLU A 140 -20.74 -4.27 32.76
C GLU A 140 -20.06 -4.59 31.45
N MET A 141 -20.79 -4.68 30.33
CA MET A 141 -20.21 -4.93 29.01
C MET A 141 -19.36 -3.74 28.56
N MET A 142 -19.80 -2.50 28.84
CA MET A 142 -19.00 -1.31 28.52
C MET A 142 -17.70 -1.23 29.33
N GLU A 143 -17.75 -1.57 30.63
CA GLU A 143 -16.57 -1.62 31.49
C GLU A 143 -15.55 -2.67 30.99
N ARG A 144 -16.01 -3.85 30.54
CA ARG A 144 -15.16 -4.88 29.95
C ARG A 144 -14.54 -4.47 28.59
N LEU A 145 -15.21 -3.61 27.84
CA LEU A 145 -14.65 -3.06 26.58
C LEU A 145 -13.61 -1.97 26.82
N ALA A 146 -13.68 -1.29 27.98
CA ALA A 146 -12.79 -0.19 28.34
C ALA A 146 -11.51 -0.67 29.08
N ALA A 147 -11.47 -1.92 29.56
CA ALA A 147 -10.35 -2.53 30.29
C ALA A 147 -9.30 -3.13 29.33
#